data_15e14cab7fc529b924e90d229c94cc1b
#
_entry.id   15e14cab7fc529b924e90d229c94cc1b
#
_cell.length_a   1.000
_cell.length_b   1.000
_cell.length_c   1.000
_cell.angle_alpha   90.00
_cell.angle_beta   90.00
_cell.angle_gamma   90.00
#
_symmetry.space_group_name_H-M   'P 1'
#
loop_
_entity.id
_entity.type
_entity.pdbx_description
1 polymer ?
#
loop_
_entity_poly.entity_id
_entity_poly.type
_entity_poly.pdbx_seq_one_letter_code
_entity_poly.pdbx_strand_id
1 'polypeptide(L)'
;YGADEVTSGASSDIVQATRLARNMVTKWGFSDEVGVVYHSGKVGADHSPSPETQAAIDLEVKRLCEASYERATKILTDHRDELDLVAHALIARETLSGAELKEVIGMGVAKAPKPPLVPEVSIKPPRLKPAATAGAAAA
;
A
#
# COMPACT_ATOMS: atom_id res chain seq x y z
N TYR A 1 14.62 -13.27 9.47
CA TYR A 1 14.18 -13.42 10.88
C TYR A 1 13.15 -14.56 10.92
N GLY A 2 13.24 -15.43 11.91
CA GLY A 2 12.39 -16.62 12.03
C GLY A 2 11.04 -16.30 12.70
N ALA A 3 10.14 -17.29 12.71
CA ALA A 3 8.81 -17.17 13.33
C ALA A 3 8.88 -16.86 14.83
N ASP A 4 9.96 -17.25 15.50
CA ASP A 4 10.20 -17.04 16.93
C ASP A 4 10.53 -15.58 17.29
N GLU A 5 10.80 -14.72 16.29
CA GLU A 5 11.12 -13.30 16.48
C GLU A 5 9.91 -12.37 16.22
N VAL A 6 8.74 -12.93 15.94
CA VAL A 6 7.51 -12.15 15.71
C VAL A 6 7.02 -11.54 17.02
N THR A 7 6.88 -10.24 17.04
CA THR A 7 6.35 -9.48 18.20
C THR A 7 5.08 -8.72 17.83
N SER A 8 4.30 -8.34 18.85
CA SER A 8 3.12 -7.49 18.66
C SER A 8 3.45 -6.02 18.35
N GLY A 9 4.74 -5.66 18.32
CA GLY A 9 5.20 -4.28 18.11
C GLY A 9 4.71 -3.63 16.81
N ALA A 10 4.55 -4.42 15.74
CA ALA A 10 4.06 -3.94 14.46
C ALA A 10 2.53 -3.73 14.39
N SER A 11 1.78 -3.99 15.48
CA SER A 11 0.32 -3.93 15.44
C SER A 11 -0.22 -2.55 15.07
N SER A 12 0.37 -1.47 15.57
CA SER A 12 -0.04 -0.10 15.25
C SER A 12 0.19 0.24 13.78
N ASP A 13 1.28 -0.24 13.20
CA ASP A 13 1.64 -0.01 11.81
C ASP A 13 0.68 -0.76 10.88
N ILE A 14 0.33 -2.00 11.22
CA ILE A 14 -0.67 -2.79 10.48
C ILE A 14 -2.03 -2.10 10.51
N VAL A 15 -2.45 -1.57 11.65
CA VAL A 15 -3.71 -0.79 11.76
C VAL A 15 -3.67 0.45 10.89
N GLN A 16 -2.57 1.20 10.89
CA GLN A 16 -2.42 2.41 10.08
C GLN A 16 -2.41 2.08 8.58
N ALA A 17 -1.66 1.07 8.16
CA ALA A 17 -1.60 0.62 6.76
C ALA A 17 -2.98 0.17 6.27
N THR A 18 -3.70 -0.65 7.06
CA THR A 18 -5.05 -1.11 6.73
C THR A 18 -6.03 0.05 6.61
N ARG A 19 -5.97 1.02 7.53
CA ARG A 19 -6.83 2.21 7.49
C ARG A 19 -6.54 3.07 6.25
N LEU A 20 -5.28 3.23 5.89
CA LEU A 20 -4.87 3.95 4.69
C LEU A 20 -5.40 3.25 3.43
N ALA A 21 -5.14 1.94 3.29
CA ALA A 21 -5.63 1.14 2.17
C ALA A 21 -7.17 1.21 2.04
N ARG A 22 -7.89 1.13 3.15
CA ARG A 22 -9.35 1.28 3.16
C ARG A 22 -9.78 2.67 2.66
N ASN A 23 -9.13 3.75 3.09
CA ASN A 23 -9.43 5.09 2.60
C ASN A 23 -9.12 5.23 1.09
N MET A 24 -8.05 4.61 0.60
CA MET A 24 -7.72 4.58 -0.83
C MET A 24 -8.85 3.97 -1.65
N VAL A 25 -9.39 2.84 -1.20
CA VAL A 25 -10.46 2.13 -1.89
C VAL A 25 -11.80 2.84 -1.75
N THR A 26 -12.18 3.23 -0.52
CA THR A 26 -13.56 3.68 -0.22
C THR A 26 -13.79 5.18 -0.43
N LYS A 27 -12.74 6.00 -0.40
CA LYS A 27 -12.87 7.46 -0.45
C LYS A 27 -12.18 8.10 -1.65
N TRP A 28 -11.09 7.49 -2.12
CA TRP A 28 -10.26 8.12 -3.15
C TRP A 28 -10.39 7.44 -4.53
N GLY A 29 -11.15 6.33 -4.60
CA GLY A 29 -11.42 5.65 -5.85
C GLY A 29 -10.17 4.97 -6.47
N PHE A 30 -9.25 4.49 -5.63
CA PHE A 30 -8.01 3.83 -6.08
C PHE A 30 -8.18 2.32 -6.31
N SER A 31 -9.39 1.87 -6.64
CA SER A 31 -9.68 0.49 -7.00
C SER A 31 -10.51 0.44 -8.26
N ASP A 32 -10.07 -0.30 -9.26
CA ASP A 32 -10.83 -0.50 -10.50
C ASP A 32 -12.05 -1.39 -10.26
N GLU A 33 -12.00 -2.30 -9.29
CA GLU A 33 -13.09 -3.23 -8.95
C GLU A 33 -14.23 -2.52 -8.20
N VAL A 34 -13.88 -1.62 -7.27
CA VAL A 34 -14.87 -0.86 -6.47
C VAL A 34 -15.32 0.40 -7.21
N GLY A 35 -14.44 0.95 -8.07
CA GLY A 35 -14.71 2.13 -8.87
C GLY A 35 -14.56 3.45 -8.10
N VAL A 36 -14.90 4.54 -8.80
CA VAL A 36 -14.78 5.92 -8.27
C VAL A 36 -16.10 6.28 -7.58
N VAL A 37 -16.39 5.61 -6.47
CA VAL A 37 -17.59 5.83 -5.65
C VAL A 37 -17.17 5.99 -4.20
N TYR A 38 -17.78 6.96 -3.53
CA TYR A 38 -17.58 7.15 -2.09
C TYR A 38 -18.45 6.16 -1.30
N HIS A 39 -17.82 5.38 -0.42
CA HIS A 39 -18.50 4.47 0.49
C HIS A 39 -18.26 4.89 1.94
N SER A 40 -19.36 5.12 2.69
CA SER A 40 -19.25 5.40 4.11
C SER A 40 -18.85 4.12 4.86
N GLY A 41 -18.00 4.28 5.88
CA GLY A 41 -17.60 3.15 6.73
C GLY A 41 -18.63 2.78 7.81
N LYS A 42 -19.82 3.44 7.83
CA LYS A 42 -20.86 3.23 8.85
C LYS A 42 -22.00 2.46 8.24
N VAL A 43 -22.34 1.32 8.83
CA VAL A 43 -23.51 0.51 8.45
C VAL A 43 -24.77 1.33 8.67
N GLY A 44 -25.68 1.35 7.67
CA GLY A 44 -26.96 2.08 7.74
C GLY A 44 -26.88 3.60 7.54
N ALA A 45 -25.69 4.15 7.25
CA ALA A 45 -25.57 5.55 6.82
C ALA A 45 -25.78 5.70 5.32
N ASP A 46 -26.05 6.93 4.88
CA ASP A 46 -26.04 7.27 3.45
C ASP A 46 -24.68 6.83 2.85
N HIS A 47 -24.74 6.25 1.66
CA HIS A 47 -23.56 5.66 0.97
C HIS A 47 -22.95 4.43 1.67
N SER A 48 -23.74 3.69 2.46
CA SER A 48 -23.33 2.38 2.98
C SER A 48 -23.23 1.38 1.82
N PRO A 49 -22.10 0.64 1.68
CA PRO A 49 -21.97 -0.35 0.62
C PRO A 49 -22.93 -1.54 0.84
N SER A 50 -23.36 -2.17 -0.26
CA SER A 50 -24.04 -3.48 -0.19
C SER A 50 -23.08 -4.55 0.36
N PRO A 51 -23.58 -5.70 0.82
CA PRO A 51 -22.71 -6.80 1.28
C PRO A 51 -21.70 -7.24 0.21
N GLU A 52 -22.09 -7.27 -1.06
CA GLU A 52 -21.22 -7.63 -2.19
C GLU A 52 -20.11 -6.58 -2.38
N THR A 53 -20.50 -5.30 -2.35
CA THR A 53 -19.53 -4.19 -2.44
C THR A 53 -18.58 -4.18 -1.24
N GLN A 54 -19.09 -4.47 -0.04
CA GLN A 54 -18.24 -4.58 1.15
C GLN A 54 -17.22 -5.71 1.01
N ALA A 55 -17.61 -6.87 0.47
CA ALA A 55 -16.69 -7.98 0.21
C ALA A 55 -15.61 -7.58 -0.82
N ALA A 56 -15.99 -6.88 -1.89
CA ALA A 56 -15.04 -6.35 -2.87
C ALA A 56 -14.06 -5.35 -2.26
N ILE A 57 -14.55 -4.43 -1.42
CA ILE A 57 -13.71 -3.49 -0.66
C ILE A 57 -12.70 -4.24 0.21
N ASP A 58 -13.13 -5.27 0.94
CA ASP A 58 -12.25 -6.01 1.84
C ASP A 58 -11.19 -6.79 1.09
N LEU A 59 -11.51 -7.36 -0.08
CA LEU A 59 -10.54 -8.01 -0.97
C LEU A 59 -9.51 -7.02 -1.52
N GLU A 60 -9.93 -5.86 -1.98
CA GLU A 60 -9.02 -4.84 -2.49
C GLU A 60 -8.11 -4.25 -1.40
N VAL A 61 -8.63 -4.02 -0.20
CA VAL A 61 -7.81 -3.59 0.95
C VAL A 61 -6.75 -4.63 1.28
N LYS A 62 -7.15 -5.91 1.31
CA LYS A 62 -6.21 -7.03 1.53
C LYS A 62 -5.14 -7.06 0.47
N ARG A 63 -5.51 -6.99 -0.82
CA ARG A 63 -4.58 -6.99 -1.96
C ARG A 63 -3.56 -5.85 -1.87
N LEU A 64 -4.00 -4.63 -1.53
CA LEU A 64 -3.11 -3.48 -1.37
C LEU A 64 -2.12 -3.66 -0.22
N CYS A 65 -2.56 -4.20 0.91
CA CYS A 65 -1.70 -4.48 2.04
C CYS A 65 -0.67 -5.57 1.71
N GLU A 66 -1.10 -6.68 1.09
CA GLU A 66 -0.22 -7.79 0.69
C GLU A 66 0.84 -7.33 -0.32
N ALA A 67 0.44 -6.62 -1.37
CA ALA A 67 1.38 -6.09 -2.37
C ALA A 67 2.39 -5.12 -1.76
N SER A 68 1.97 -4.30 -0.79
CA SER A 68 2.86 -3.39 -0.07
C SER A 68 3.85 -4.13 0.82
N TYR A 69 3.39 -5.18 1.49
CA TYR A 69 4.22 -6.04 2.34
C TYR A 69 5.26 -6.80 1.52
N GLU A 70 4.85 -7.42 0.41
CA GLU A 70 5.76 -8.12 -0.51
C GLU A 70 6.83 -7.17 -1.04
N ARG A 71 6.44 -5.96 -1.43
CA ARG A 71 7.40 -4.94 -1.89
C ARG A 71 8.38 -4.54 -0.79
N ALA A 72 7.93 -4.31 0.43
CA ALA A 72 8.79 -3.98 1.55
C ALA A 72 9.76 -5.11 1.87
N THR A 73 9.27 -6.35 1.89
CA THR A 73 10.09 -7.55 2.09
C THR A 73 11.15 -7.67 1.01
N LYS A 74 10.77 -7.48 -0.25
CA LYS A 74 11.72 -7.51 -1.36
C LYS A 74 12.81 -6.45 -1.21
N ILE A 75 12.45 -5.20 -0.90
CA ILE A 75 13.42 -4.11 -0.71
C ILE A 75 14.41 -4.47 0.40
N LEU A 76 13.92 -4.93 1.55
CA LEU A 76 14.77 -5.30 2.68
C LEU A 76 15.66 -6.52 2.39
N THR A 77 15.17 -7.46 1.58
CA THR A 77 15.95 -8.62 1.15
C THR A 77 17.04 -8.24 0.15
N ASP A 78 16.69 -7.43 -0.83
CA ASP A 78 17.62 -6.96 -1.88
C ASP A 78 18.74 -6.06 -1.30
N HIS A 79 18.47 -5.39 -0.15
CA HIS A 79 19.39 -4.48 0.54
C HIS A 79 19.81 -4.99 1.93
N ARG A 80 19.90 -6.32 2.08
CA ARG A 80 20.22 -6.94 3.37
C ARG A 80 21.55 -6.49 3.94
N ASP A 81 22.57 -6.39 3.11
CA ASP A 81 23.92 -5.99 3.54
C ASP A 81 23.93 -4.55 4.07
N GLU A 82 23.18 -3.65 3.40
CA GLU A 82 23.02 -2.26 3.84
C GLU A 82 22.29 -2.18 5.17
N LEU A 83 21.24 -2.99 5.35
CA LEU A 83 20.49 -3.08 6.60
C LEU A 83 21.39 -3.52 7.77
N ASP A 84 22.22 -4.53 7.56
CA ASP A 84 23.15 -5.04 8.58
C ASP A 84 24.23 -3.99 8.91
N LEU A 85 24.75 -3.25 7.92
CA LEU A 85 25.67 -2.13 8.17
C LEU A 85 25.05 -1.04 9.03
N VAL A 86 23.82 -0.64 8.72
CA VAL A 86 23.08 0.37 9.50
C VAL A 86 22.81 -0.12 10.92
N ALA A 87 22.41 -1.38 11.08
CA ALA A 87 22.18 -1.98 12.41
C ALA A 87 23.45 -1.97 13.26
N HIS A 88 24.60 -2.38 12.72
CA HIS A 88 25.88 -2.34 13.43
C HIS A 88 26.32 -0.92 13.78
N ALA A 89 26.12 0.05 12.88
CA ALA A 89 26.43 1.44 13.15
C ALA A 89 25.55 2.03 14.26
N LEU A 90 24.26 1.67 14.32
CA LEU A 90 23.34 2.08 15.39
C LEU A 90 23.70 1.45 16.73
N ILE A 91 24.10 0.18 16.77
CA ILE A 91 24.57 -0.47 18.00
C ILE A 91 25.82 0.25 18.55
N ALA A 92 26.73 0.68 17.66
CA ALA A 92 27.99 1.32 18.07
C ALA A 92 27.81 2.79 18.47
N ARG A 93 26.85 3.52 17.88
CA ARG A 93 26.73 5.00 18.01
C ARG A 93 25.42 5.43 18.66
N GLU A 94 24.47 4.52 18.91
CA GLU A 94 23.13 4.71 19.44
C GLU A 94 22.23 5.58 18.53
N THR A 95 22.78 6.59 17.85
CA THR A 95 22.06 7.48 16.95
C THR A 95 22.86 7.72 15.68
N LEU A 96 22.17 7.89 14.55
CA LEU A 96 22.74 8.30 13.27
C LEU A 96 21.93 9.47 12.70
N SER A 97 22.63 10.52 12.29
CA SER A 97 22.04 11.59 11.48
C SER A 97 21.76 11.08 10.05
N GLY A 98 20.87 11.78 9.31
CA GLY A 98 20.59 11.42 7.92
C GLY A 98 21.82 11.52 6.99
N ALA A 99 22.83 12.33 7.33
CA ALA A 99 24.09 12.41 6.60
C ALA A 99 24.96 11.18 6.87
N GLU A 100 25.14 10.82 8.13
CA GLU A 100 25.88 9.61 8.53
C GLU A 100 25.25 8.33 8.02
N LEU A 101 23.92 8.24 8.00
CA LEU A 101 23.20 7.10 7.41
C LEU A 101 23.57 6.94 5.92
N LYS A 102 23.56 8.04 5.16
CA LYS A 102 23.95 8.00 3.74
C LYS A 102 25.41 7.60 3.54
N GLU A 103 26.28 8.02 4.43
CA GLU A 103 27.70 7.65 4.40
C GLU A 103 27.87 6.16 4.68
N VAL A 104 27.21 5.63 5.71
CA VAL A 104 27.23 4.21 6.06
C VAL A 104 26.74 3.34 4.90
N ILE A 105 25.63 3.70 4.26
CA ILE A 105 25.10 2.98 3.10
C ILE A 105 26.00 3.18 1.86
N GLY A 106 26.55 4.37 1.64
CA GLY A 106 27.41 4.70 0.52
C GLY A 106 28.78 4.02 0.56
N MET A 107 29.27 3.64 1.74
CA MET A 107 30.52 2.93 1.90
C MET A 107 30.45 1.43 1.52
N GLY A 108 29.25 0.88 1.41
CA GLY A 108 29.02 -0.56 1.14
C GLY A 108 28.56 -0.91 -0.28
N VAL A 109 28.08 0.04 -1.09
CA VAL A 109 27.42 -0.32 -2.35
C VAL A 109 27.77 0.65 -3.48
N ALA A 110 28.31 0.12 -4.57
CA ALA A 110 28.28 0.77 -5.87
C ALA A 110 26.80 0.87 -6.31
N LYS A 111 26.25 2.06 -6.17
CA LYS A 111 25.04 2.62 -6.76
C LYS A 111 24.06 1.62 -7.39
N ALA A 112 23.22 0.99 -6.56
CA ALA A 112 22.04 0.34 -7.07
C ALA A 112 21.08 1.41 -7.64
N PRO A 113 20.43 1.16 -8.79
CA PRO A 113 19.46 2.10 -9.34
C PRO A 113 18.34 2.33 -8.33
N LYS A 114 17.97 3.61 -8.07
CA LYS A 114 16.83 3.97 -7.24
C LYS A 114 15.61 3.15 -7.68
N PRO A 115 15.00 2.36 -6.79
CA PRO A 115 13.71 1.76 -7.11
C PRO A 115 12.71 2.90 -7.40
N PRO A 116 11.85 2.77 -8.40
CA PRO A 116 10.84 3.79 -8.68
C PRO A 116 9.99 3.98 -7.43
N LEU A 117 9.86 5.24 -6.99
CA LEU A 117 9.21 5.64 -5.75
C LEU A 117 7.70 5.36 -5.70
N VAL A 118 7.14 4.91 -6.81
CA VAL A 118 5.71 4.53 -6.90
C VAL A 118 5.65 3.30 -7.79
N PRO A 119 4.91 2.22 -7.43
CA PRO A 119 4.48 1.30 -8.45
C PRO A 119 3.68 2.14 -9.44
N GLU A 120 3.96 2.00 -10.74
CA GLU A 120 2.97 2.35 -11.74
C GLU A 120 1.73 1.49 -11.46
N VAL A 121 0.94 1.95 -10.51
CA VAL A 121 -0.47 1.61 -10.51
C VAL A 121 -0.96 2.33 -11.76
N SER A 122 -1.04 1.60 -12.85
CA SER A 122 -1.68 2.09 -14.07
C SER A 122 -3.13 2.41 -13.68
N ILE A 123 -3.33 3.63 -13.23
CA ILE A 123 -4.66 4.19 -13.03
C ILE A 123 -5.15 4.49 -14.45
N LYS A 124 -5.59 3.45 -15.16
CA LYS A 124 -6.42 3.67 -16.32
C LYS A 124 -7.68 4.36 -15.81
N PRO A 125 -7.98 5.57 -16.28
CA PRO A 125 -9.25 6.20 -15.93
C PRO A 125 -10.38 5.22 -16.29
N PRO A 126 -11.39 5.05 -15.42
CA PRO A 126 -12.50 4.15 -15.67
C PRO A 126 -13.10 4.52 -17.04
N ARG A 127 -13.18 3.54 -17.94
CA ARG A 127 -13.92 3.72 -19.20
C ARG A 127 -15.40 3.82 -18.83
N LEU A 128 -15.91 5.04 -18.80
CA LEU A 128 -17.36 5.26 -18.77
C LEU A 128 -17.95 4.52 -19.97
N LYS A 129 -18.64 3.42 -19.73
CA LYS A 129 -19.47 2.81 -20.77
C LYS A 129 -20.49 3.85 -21.21
N PRO A 130 -20.63 4.13 -22.50
CA PRO A 130 -21.66 5.04 -22.97
C PRO A 130 -23.02 4.50 -22.50
N ALA A 131 -23.82 5.39 -21.88
CA ALA A 131 -25.18 5.06 -21.48
C ALA A 131 -25.91 4.51 -22.69
N ALA A 132 -26.48 3.31 -22.55
CA ALA A 132 -27.35 2.74 -23.56
C ALA A 132 -28.49 3.71 -23.80
N THR A 133 -28.52 4.33 -24.96
CA THR A 133 -29.66 5.14 -25.44
C THR A 133 -30.88 4.22 -25.43
N ALA A 134 -31.77 4.45 -24.46
CA ALA A 134 -33.11 3.85 -24.48
C ALA A 134 -33.78 4.34 -25.76
N GLY A 135 -33.91 3.43 -26.75
CA GLY A 135 -34.61 3.69 -27.97
C GLY A 135 -36.06 4.04 -27.67
N ALA A 136 -36.46 5.24 -28.06
CA ALA A 136 -37.84 5.62 -28.17
C ALA A 136 -38.52 4.71 -29.19
N ALA A 137 -39.42 3.84 -28.73
CA ALA A 137 -40.42 3.23 -29.60
C ALA A 137 -41.67 4.11 -29.55
N ALA A 138 -41.82 4.93 -30.61
CA ALA A 138 -43.07 5.50 -30.98
C ALA A 138 -43.79 4.55 -31.93
N ALA A 139 -45.01 4.22 -31.66
CA ALA A 139 -46.17 4.04 -32.53
C ALA A 139 -47.32 3.43 -31.77
#